data_6044a573062e7ac7e22b98d1ffdd4bbe
#
_entry.id   6044a573062e7ac7e22b98d1ffdd4bbe
#
_cell.length_a   1.000
_cell.length_b   1.000
_cell.length_c   1.000
_cell.angle_alpha   90.00
_cell.angle_beta   90.00
_cell.angle_gamma   90.00
#
_symmetry.space_group_name_H-M   'P 1'
#
loop_
_entity.id
_entity.type
_entity.pdbx_description
1 polymer ?
#
loop_
_entity_poly.entity_id
_entity_poly.type
_entity_poly.pdbx_seq_one_letter_code
_entity_poly.pdbx_strand_id
1 'polypeptide(L)' 'MKALLLTLLLFQLPAMAAPKYRIQVRNQFGGWQQYQTIHHLPSASKSAQRRAEQTGKQHRIIDEDGNLADLFYP' A
#
# COMPACT_ATOMS: atom_id res chain seq x y z
N MET A 1 -40.83 11.56 3.43
CA MET A 1 -40.40 10.17 3.18
C MET A 1 -39.60 10.01 1.89
N LYS A 2 -40.02 10.64 0.81
CA LYS A 2 -39.27 10.54 -0.45
C LYS A 2 -37.87 11.18 -0.38
N ALA A 3 -37.72 12.23 0.41
CA ALA A 3 -36.42 12.89 0.62
C ALA A 3 -35.39 11.99 1.33
N LEU A 4 -35.86 11.11 2.21
CA LEU A 4 -34.98 10.14 2.89
C LEU A 4 -34.38 9.12 1.93
N LEU A 5 -35.14 8.68 0.94
CA LEU A 5 -34.65 7.75 -0.08
C LEU A 5 -33.56 8.36 -0.95
N LEU A 6 -33.72 9.63 -1.31
CA LEU A 6 -32.69 10.36 -2.08
C LEU A 6 -31.43 10.53 -1.27
N THR A 7 -31.51 10.79 0.02
CA THR A 7 -30.35 10.89 0.90
C THR A 7 -29.59 9.56 0.99
N LEU A 8 -30.32 8.46 1.09
CA LEU A 8 -29.71 7.12 1.11
C LEU A 8 -28.98 6.81 -0.18
N LEU A 9 -29.51 7.22 -1.33
CA LEU A 9 -28.84 7.03 -2.61
C LEU A 9 -27.51 7.79 -2.69
N LEU A 10 -27.42 8.98 -2.10
CA LEU A 10 -26.19 9.74 -2.04
C LEU A 10 -25.12 9.03 -1.19
N PHE A 11 -25.52 8.37 -0.11
CA PHE A 11 -24.59 7.59 0.71
C PHE A 11 -24.12 6.31 0.04
N GLN A 12 -24.82 5.85 -0.97
CA GLN A 12 -24.45 4.64 -1.70
C GLN A 12 -23.53 4.92 -2.88
N LEU A 13 -23.19 6.17 -3.15
CA LEU A 13 -22.17 6.50 -4.14
C LEU A 13 -20.82 5.91 -3.65
N PRO A 14 -20.12 5.20 -4.54
CA PRO A 14 -18.87 4.59 -4.15
C PRO A 14 -17.87 5.66 -3.71
N ALA A 15 -17.47 5.61 -2.46
CA ALA A 15 -16.35 6.38 -2.02
C ALA A 15 -15.11 5.81 -2.72
N MET A 16 -14.33 6.66 -3.38
CA MET A 16 -13.05 6.25 -3.94
C MET A 16 -12.13 5.91 -2.77
N ALA A 17 -11.90 4.62 -2.57
CA ALA A 17 -10.94 4.18 -1.57
C ALA A 17 -9.55 4.64 -1.99
N ALA A 18 -8.74 5.10 -1.03
CA ALA A 18 -7.35 5.42 -1.28
C ALA A 18 -6.63 4.16 -1.73
N PRO A 19 -5.70 4.26 -2.71
CA PRO A 19 -4.90 3.10 -3.11
C PRO A 19 -4.09 2.58 -1.93
N LYS A 20 -3.79 1.29 -1.96
CA LYS A 20 -3.01 0.63 -0.92
C LYS A 20 -1.69 0.14 -1.51
N TYR A 21 -0.60 0.54 -0.89
CA TYR A 21 0.74 0.10 -1.25
C TYR A 21 1.35 -0.63 -0.05
N ARG A 22 1.59 -1.91 -0.23
CA ARG A 22 2.13 -2.75 0.84
C ARG A 22 3.63 -2.82 0.69
N ILE A 23 4.35 -2.37 1.73
CA ILE A 23 5.79 -2.50 1.81
C ILE A 23 6.11 -3.86 2.40
N GLN A 24 6.93 -4.63 1.71
CA GLN A 24 7.37 -5.95 2.13
C GLN A 24 8.88 -5.99 2.23
N VAL A 25 9.39 -6.70 3.22
CA VAL A 25 10.81 -6.92 3.45
C VAL A 25 11.16 -8.38 3.18
N ARG A 26 12.29 -8.62 2.54
CA ARG A 26 12.78 -9.98 2.30
C ARG A 26 13.39 -10.53 3.57
N ASN A 27 12.93 -11.70 3.99
CA ASN A 27 13.47 -12.36 5.17
C ASN A 27 14.68 -13.24 4.83
N GLN A 28 15.34 -13.78 5.86
CA GLN A 28 16.53 -14.60 5.70
C GLN A 28 16.29 -15.92 4.94
N PHE A 29 15.03 -16.34 4.85
CA PHE A 29 14.67 -17.57 4.14
C PHE A 29 14.26 -17.33 2.68
N GLY A 30 14.40 -16.08 2.21
CA GLY A 30 14.04 -15.71 0.85
C GLY A 30 12.56 -15.41 0.64
N GLY A 31 11.75 -15.45 1.69
CA GLY A 31 10.34 -15.08 1.63
C GLY A 31 10.14 -13.58 1.85
N TRP A 32 8.91 -13.13 1.64
CA TRP A 32 8.53 -11.73 1.83
C TRP A 32 7.60 -11.62 3.02
N GLN A 33 7.87 -10.64 3.88
CA GLN A 33 7.04 -10.32 5.03
C GLN A 33 6.47 -8.93 4.88
N GLN A 34 5.18 -8.75 5.18
CA GLN A 34 4.57 -7.43 5.16
C GLN A 34 5.09 -6.60 6.32
N TYR A 35 5.53 -5.39 6.00
CA TYR A 35 6.03 -4.44 6.99
C TYR A 35 5.00 -3.35 7.28
N GLN A 36 4.47 -2.70 6.25
CA GLN A 36 3.60 -1.54 6.40
C GLN A 36 2.72 -1.36 5.17
N THR A 37 1.54 -0.78 5.37
CA THR A 37 0.67 -0.34 4.27
C THR A 37 0.62 1.19 4.27
N ILE A 38 0.88 1.78 3.11
CA ILE A 38 0.86 3.23 2.91
C ILE A 38 -0.04 3.52 1.71
N HIS A 39 -0.78 4.63 1.75
CA HIS A 39 -1.78 4.97 0.74
C HIS A 39 -1.29 5.95 -0.32
N HIS A 40 0.01 6.23 -0.34
CA HIS A 40 0.63 7.19 -1.25
C HIS A 40 1.96 6.63 -1.73
N LEU A 41 2.09 6.39 -3.04
CA LEU A 41 3.26 5.70 -3.58
C LEU A 41 4.59 6.43 -3.34
N PRO A 42 4.72 7.75 -3.54
CA PRO A 42 5.98 8.43 -3.25
C PRO A 42 6.41 8.29 -1.78
N SER A 43 5.47 8.35 -0.85
CA SER A 43 5.75 8.14 0.58
C SER A 43 6.16 6.70 0.87
N ALA A 44 5.49 5.73 0.24
CA ALA A 44 5.83 4.32 0.36
C ALA A 44 7.24 4.05 -0.17
N SER A 45 7.59 4.61 -1.31
CA SER A 45 8.92 4.46 -1.91
C SER A 45 10.01 5.03 -1.03
N LYS A 46 9.80 6.23 -0.47
CA LYS A 46 10.76 6.83 0.47
C LYS A 46 10.95 5.98 1.71
N SER A 47 9.86 5.48 2.27
CA SER A 47 9.90 4.64 3.47
C SER A 47 10.63 3.33 3.20
N ALA A 48 10.30 2.66 2.10
CA ALA A 48 10.93 1.40 1.72
C ALA A 48 12.43 1.56 1.43
N GLN A 49 12.80 2.61 0.73
CA GLN A 49 14.21 2.91 0.44
C GLN A 49 15.00 3.14 1.72
N ARG A 50 14.48 3.96 2.61
CA ARG A 50 15.12 4.23 3.91
C ARG A 50 15.30 2.95 4.71
N ARG A 51 14.27 2.11 4.76
CA ARG A 51 14.33 0.85 5.48
C ARG A 51 15.35 -0.11 4.87
N ALA A 52 15.41 -0.19 3.54
CA ALA A 52 16.40 -1.01 2.87
C ALA A 52 17.83 -0.59 3.25
N GLU A 53 18.10 0.70 3.28
CA GLU A 53 19.40 1.25 3.68
C GLU A 53 19.70 0.97 5.15
N GLN A 54 18.73 1.14 6.04
CA GLN A 54 18.90 0.96 7.48
C GLN A 54 19.07 -0.50 7.89
N THR A 55 18.35 -1.40 7.24
CA THR A 55 18.32 -2.82 7.62
C THR A 55 19.27 -3.68 6.83
N GLY A 56 19.76 -3.20 5.69
CA GLY A 56 20.55 -4.02 4.76
C GLY A 56 19.75 -5.10 4.08
N LYS A 57 18.42 -4.99 4.05
CA LYS A 57 17.53 -5.97 3.47
C LYS A 57 16.80 -5.40 2.26
N GLN A 58 16.51 -6.28 1.30
CA GLN A 58 15.72 -5.91 0.14
C GLN A 58 14.27 -5.62 0.54
N HIS A 59 13.69 -4.56 -0.03
CA HIS A 59 12.30 -4.17 0.18
C HIS A 59 11.59 -4.05 -1.17
N ARG A 60 10.29 -4.29 -1.17
CA ARG A 60 9.46 -4.07 -2.35
C ARG A 60 8.11 -3.47 -1.97
N ILE A 61 7.45 -2.88 -2.96
CA ILE A 61 6.10 -2.35 -2.82
C ILE A 61 5.20 -3.13 -3.75
N ILE A 62 4.12 -3.66 -3.20
CA ILE A 62 3.07 -4.39 -3.93
C ILE A 62 1.80 -3.55 -3.89
N ASP A 63 1.20 -3.30 -5.06
CA ASP A 63 -0.04 -2.55 -5.17
C ASP A 63 -1.26 -3.42 -4.82
N GLU A 64 -2.46 -2.82 -4.93
CA GLU A 64 -3.71 -3.50 -4.61
C GLU A 64 -3.98 -4.73 -5.48
N ASP A 65 -3.51 -4.72 -6.71
CA ASP A 65 -3.72 -5.80 -7.66
C ASP A 65 -2.69 -6.91 -7.54
N GLY A 66 -1.77 -6.79 -6.58
CA GLY A 66 -0.71 -7.75 -6.38
C GLY A 66 0.49 -7.57 -7.29
N ASN A 67 0.57 -6.44 -8.00
CA ASN A 67 1.67 -6.16 -8.92
C ASN A 67 2.81 -5.47 -8.19
N LEU A 68 4.03 -5.72 -8.65
CA LEU A 68 5.21 -5.04 -8.15
C LEU A 68 5.19 -3.57 -8.60
N ALA A 69 5.11 -2.65 -7.63
CA ALA A 69 5.15 -1.22 -7.91
C ALA A 69 6.57 -0.67 -7.85
N ASP A 70 7.40 -1.18 -6.95
CA ASP A 70 8.79 -0.74 -6.79
C ASP A 70 9.63 -1.77 -6.06
N LEU A 71 10.95 -1.71 -6.24
CA LEU A 71 11.91 -2.65 -5.65
C LEU A 71 13.16 -1.89 -5.20
N PHE A 72 13.59 -2.12 -3.97
CA PHE A 72 14.73 -1.43 -3.36
C PHE A 72 15.76 -2.42 -2.85
N TYR A 73 16.99 -2.18 -3.24
CA TYR A 73 18.15 -2.89 -2.70
C TYR A 73 18.83 -2.02 -1.63
N PRO A 74 19.46 -2.63 -0.64
CA PRO A 74 20.21 -1.88 0.37
C PRO A 74 21.42 -1.12 -0.20
#